data_a0093ae2073efcd5505eb426c79cfd64
#
_entry.id   a0093ae2073efcd5505eb426c79cfd64
#
_cell.length_a   1.000
_cell.length_b   1.000
_cell.length_c   1.000
_cell.angle_alpha   90.00
_cell.angle_beta   90.00
_cell.angle_gamma   90.00
#
_symmetry.space_group_name_H-M   'P 1'
#
loop_
_entity.id
_entity.type
_entity.pdbx_description
1 polymer ?
#
loop_
_entity_poly.entity_id
_entity_poly.type
_entity_poly.pdbx_seq_one_letter_code
_entity_poly.pdbx_strand_id
1 'polypeptide(L)'
;MLPFKLAIPIQRPHIIMSEPTATSCCSRLDLAFANLVTRLWVGLRLFMAGVDKFRAGDGAEATFSAANYETKTGLIAKLMSENSFLPAILPASAIDAYAHSIGYVLLVVGAWVAVGLLSEFALVAAGLTFLSLGFGLAALPDDTEMTINIGIGIMITVLALMTNKCAWFSLDGLFGRHRSKKAVAPEA
;
A
#
# COMPACT_ATOMS: atom_id res chain seq x y z
N MET A 1 -7.13 18.68 70.76
CA MET A 1 -6.94 17.81 69.58
C MET A 1 -7.03 18.68 68.35
N LEU A 2 -5.87 19.02 67.73
CA LEU A 2 -5.80 19.83 66.53
C LEU A 2 -5.49 18.87 65.36
N PRO A 3 -6.20 18.97 64.21
CA PRO A 3 -5.88 18.13 63.04
C PRO A 3 -4.71 18.75 62.29
N PHE A 4 -3.65 17.97 62.15
CA PHE A 4 -2.45 18.26 61.37
C PHE A 4 -2.78 18.16 59.86
N LYS A 5 -2.92 19.28 59.17
CA LYS A 5 -3.06 19.33 57.70
C LYS A 5 -1.68 19.25 57.07
N LEU A 6 -1.31 18.07 56.60
CA LEU A 6 -0.11 17.86 55.75
C LEU A 6 -0.43 18.32 54.33
N ALA A 7 -0.02 19.52 53.96
CA ALA A 7 -0.08 20.00 52.58
C ALA A 7 1.18 19.49 51.84
N ILE A 8 1.01 18.46 51.01
CA ILE A 8 2.06 17.98 50.12
C ILE A 8 2.06 18.89 48.87
N PRO A 9 3.15 19.59 48.57
CA PRO A 9 3.22 20.38 47.34
C PRO A 9 3.32 19.43 46.15
N ILE A 10 2.28 19.40 45.30
CA ILE A 10 2.29 18.72 44.02
C ILE A 10 3.23 19.49 43.08
N GLN A 11 4.46 19.07 43.02
CA GLN A 11 5.44 19.57 42.07
C GLN A 11 5.08 19.04 40.66
N ARG A 12 4.50 19.87 39.83
CA ARG A 12 4.24 19.51 38.41
C ARG A 12 5.58 19.31 37.73
N PRO A 13 5.80 18.16 37.08
CA PRO A 13 7.01 17.97 36.27
C PRO A 13 6.99 19.02 35.15
N HIS A 14 7.99 19.89 35.11
CA HIS A 14 8.30 20.73 33.98
C HIS A 14 8.70 19.78 32.83
N ILE A 15 7.79 19.52 31.90
CA ILE A 15 8.10 18.88 30.65
C ILE A 15 8.91 19.91 29.86
N ILE A 16 10.22 19.78 29.92
CA ILE A 16 11.13 20.48 29.03
C ILE A 16 10.89 19.88 27.65
N MET A 17 10.06 20.58 26.86
CA MET A 17 9.99 20.33 25.42
C MET A 17 11.35 20.72 24.86
N SER A 18 12.25 19.74 24.72
CA SER A 18 13.51 19.92 24.03
C SER A 18 13.21 20.33 22.59
N GLU A 19 13.70 21.50 22.19
CA GLU A 19 13.67 21.97 20.81
C GLU A 19 14.22 20.89 19.86
N PRO A 20 13.62 20.71 18.66
CA PRO A 20 14.09 19.73 17.69
C PRO A 20 15.48 20.17 17.20
N THR A 21 16.51 19.54 17.75
CA THR A 21 17.90 19.70 17.34
C THR A 21 18.08 19.30 15.88
N ALA A 22 19.11 19.86 15.21
CA ALA A 22 19.43 19.71 13.78
C ALA A 22 19.54 18.26 13.27
N THR A 23 19.67 17.27 14.15
CA THR A 23 19.57 15.83 13.86
C THR A 23 18.21 15.40 13.25
N SER A 24 17.16 16.21 13.46
CA SER A 24 15.81 15.97 12.92
C SER A 24 15.73 16.11 11.38
N CYS A 25 16.65 16.81 10.74
CA CYS A 25 16.56 17.09 9.30
C CYS A 25 17.11 15.93 8.44
N CYS A 26 18.22 15.30 8.84
CA CYS A 26 18.78 14.13 8.16
C CYS A 26 17.86 12.92 8.29
N SER A 27 17.31 12.67 9.47
CA SER A 27 16.38 11.55 9.70
C SER A 27 15.08 11.70 8.90
N ARG A 28 14.65 12.92 8.57
CA ARG A 28 13.48 13.16 7.71
C ARG A 28 13.77 12.88 6.24
N LEU A 29 14.98 13.11 5.76
CA LEU A 29 15.36 12.80 4.39
C LEU A 29 15.47 11.29 4.18
N ASP A 30 16.07 10.58 5.14
CA ASP A 30 16.19 9.12 5.11
C ASP A 30 14.81 8.45 5.11
N LEU A 31 13.88 8.92 5.95
CA LEU A 31 12.51 8.43 5.98
C LEU A 31 11.75 8.74 4.68
N ALA A 32 11.97 9.92 4.09
CA ALA A 32 11.35 10.28 2.82
C ALA A 32 11.86 9.40 1.66
N PHE A 33 13.16 9.09 1.66
CA PHE A 33 13.75 8.16 0.70
C PHE A 33 13.25 6.73 0.91
N ALA A 34 13.21 6.25 2.14
CA ALA A 34 12.66 4.94 2.48
C ALA A 34 11.20 4.80 2.02
N ASN A 35 10.38 5.83 2.24
CA ASN A 35 9.01 5.88 1.74
C ASN A 35 8.95 5.82 0.21
N LEU A 36 9.80 6.59 -0.48
CA LEU A 36 9.84 6.56 -1.94
C LEU A 36 10.15 5.16 -2.47
N VAL A 37 11.21 4.52 -1.95
CA VAL A 37 11.65 3.19 -2.40
C VAL A 37 10.58 2.14 -2.13
N THR A 38 10.03 2.09 -0.91
CA THR A 38 9.00 1.12 -0.54
C THR A 38 7.72 1.31 -1.36
N ARG A 39 7.30 2.55 -1.58
CA ARG A 39 6.14 2.89 -2.39
C ARG A 39 6.33 2.49 -3.86
N LEU A 40 7.47 2.84 -4.46
CA LEU A 40 7.78 2.46 -5.84
C LEU A 40 7.83 0.94 -6.00
N TRP A 41 8.41 0.24 -5.03
CA TRP A 41 8.44 -1.22 -5.05
C TRP A 41 7.04 -1.83 -5.02
N VAL A 42 6.18 -1.36 -4.10
CA VAL A 42 4.77 -1.80 -4.01
C VAL A 42 4.02 -1.52 -5.30
N GLY A 43 4.13 -0.28 -5.81
CA GLY A 43 3.46 0.13 -7.03
C GLY A 43 3.92 -0.69 -8.24
N LEU A 44 5.24 -0.86 -8.40
CA LEU A 44 5.81 -1.66 -9.50
C LEU A 44 5.41 -3.13 -9.40
N ARG A 45 5.44 -3.70 -8.19
CA ARG A 45 5.07 -5.11 -7.97
C ARG A 45 3.63 -5.39 -8.37
N LEU A 46 2.68 -4.54 -7.91
CA LEU A 46 1.27 -4.66 -8.27
C LEU A 46 1.05 -4.43 -9.77
N PHE A 47 1.68 -3.40 -10.33
CA PHE A 47 1.55 -3.08 -11.74
C PHE A 47 2.05 -4.23 -12.63
N MET A 48 3.24 -4.76 -12.35
CA MET A 48 3.80 -5.88 -13.11
C MET A 48 2.97 -7.15 -12.96
N ALA A 49 2.43 -7.43 -11.77
CA ALA A 49 1.50 -8.54 -11.57
C ALA A 49 0.21 -8.37 -12.40
N GLY A 50 -0.27 -7.14 -12.58
CA GLY A 50 -1.37 -6.81 -13.48
C GLY A 50 -1.00 -7.04 -14.95
N VAL A 51 0.15 -6.52 -15.39
CA VAL A 51 0.67 -6.68 -16.77
C VAL A 51 0.85 -8.17 -17.11
N ASP A 52 1.34 -8.97 -16.17
CA ASP A 52 1.55 -10.41 -16.38
C ASP A 52 0.26 -11.16 -16.72
N LYS A 53 -0.91 -10.66 -16.27
CA LYS A 53 -2.20 -11.26 -16.66
C LYS A 53 -2.49 -11.13 -18.16
N PHE A 54 -1.93 -10.12 -18.83
CA PHE A 54 -2.09 -9.92 -20.27
C PHE A 54 -1.00 -10.61 -21.12
N ARG A 55 0.05 -11.13 -20.45
CA ARG A 55 1.18 -11.76 -21.13
C ARG A 55 0.92 -13.25 -21.38
N ALA A 56 1.25 -13.74 -22.58
CA ALA A 56 1.40 -15.16 -22.89
C ALA A 56 2.78 -15.41 -23.49
N GLY A 57 3.36 -16.56 -23.17
CA GLY A 57 4.75 -16.91 -23.55
C GLY A 57 5.80 -16.27 -22.66
N ASP A 58 7.06 -16.66 -22.87
CA ASP A 58 8.20 -16.22 -22.06
C ASP A 58 9.27 -15.55 -22.92
N GLY A 59 10.04 -14.65 -22.30
CA GLY A 59 11.17 -13.98 -22.93
C GLY A 59 10.78 -13.10 -24.12
N ALA A 60 11.51 -13.22 -25.22
CA ALA A 60 11.33 -12.40 -26.43
C ALA A 60 10.08 -12.76 -27.26
N GLU A 61 9.50 -13.93 -27.03
CA GLU A 61 8.29 -14.41 -27.72
C GLU A 61 7.01 -14.04 -26.96
N ALA A 62 7.12 -13.27 -25.88
CA ALA A 62 5.98 -12.86 -25.08
C ALA A 62 5.03 -11.99 -25.90
N THR A 63 3.77 -12.38 -25.94
CA THR A 63 2.68 -11.63 -26.57
C THR A 63 1.77 -11.00 -25.52
N PHE A 64 1.30 -9.79 -25.78
CA PHE A 64 0.38 -9.08 -24.88
C PHE A 64 -0.94 -8.83 -25.60
N SER A 65 -2.04 -9.39 -25.07
CA SER A 65 -3.36 -9.21 -25.66
C SER A 65 -4.49 -9.34 -24.62
N ALA A 66 -5.64 -8.76 -24.95
CA ALA A 66 -6.86 -8.95 -24.16
C ALA A 66 -7.33 -10.42 -24.19
N ALA A 67 -7.09 -11.15 -25.31
CA ALA A 67 -7.44 -12.55 -25.40
C ALA A 67 -6.62 -13.42 -24.42
N ASN A 68 -5.34 -13.08 -24.20
CA ASN A 68 -4.52 -13.75 -23.18
C ASN A 68 -5.08 -13.51 -21.76
N TYR A 69 -5.56 -12.28 -21.51
CA TYR A 69 -6.20 -11.93 -20.26
C TYR A 69 -7.45 -12.77 -20.01
N GLU A 70 -8.35 -12.84 -20.97
CA GLU A 70 -9.59 -13.63 -20.91
C GLU A 70 -9.29 -15.12 -20.63
N THR A 71 -8.30 -15.68 -21.31
CA THR A 71 -7.89 -17.07 -21.11
C THR A 71 -7.36 -17.30 -19.68
N LYS A 72 -6.49 -16.41 -19.17
CA LYS A 72 -5.93 -16.54 -17.82
C LYS A 72 -6.99 -16.34 -16.73
N THR A 73 -7.86 -15.35 -16.88
CA THR A 73 -8.91 -15.08 -15.89
C THR A 73 -9.94 -16.20 -15.84
N GLY A 74 -10.31 -16.76 -16.99
CA GLY A 74 -11.18 -17.95 -17.07
C GLY A 74 -10.57 -19.17 -16.37
N LEU A 75 -9.25 -19.39 -16.54
CA LEU A 75 -8.53 -20.46 -15.83
C LEU A 75 -8.50 -20.22 -14.31
N ILE A 76 -8.25 -18.98 -13.88
CA ILE A 76 -8.27 -18.61 -12.45
C ILE A 76 -9.67 -18.81 -11.86
N ALA A 77 -10.71 -18.35 -12.54
CA ALA A 77 -12.09 -18.53 -12.09
C ALA A 77 -12.46 -20.03 -11.94
N LYS A 78 -12.00 -20.85 -12.90
CA LYS A 78 -12.18 -22.30 -12.86
C LYS A 78 -11.44 -22.93 -11.68
N LEU A 79 -10.16 -22.60 -11.46
CA LEU A 79 -9.37 -23.09 -10.33
C LEU A 79 -9.99 -22.70 -8.99
N MET A 80 -10.46 -21.46 -8.85
CA MET A 80 -11.11 -20.98 -7.64
C MET A 80 -12.47 -21.65 -7.41
N SER A 81 -13.19 -22.05 -8.46
CA SER A 81 -14.48 -22.75 -8.34
C SER A 81 -14.35 -24.26 -8.08
N GLU A 82 -13.30 -24.90 -8.60
CA GLU A 82 -13.16 -26.36 -8.52
C GLU A 82 -12.26 -26.80 -7.34
N ASN A 83 -11.21 -26.05 -7.03
CA ASN A 83 -10.16 -26.47 -6.10
C ASN A 83 -10.11 -25.66 -4.79
N SER A 84 -11.15 -24.89 -4.49
CA SER A 84 -11.19 -24.08 -3.26
C SER A 84 -12.49 -24.28 -2.47
N PHE A 85 -12.51 -23.76 -1.25
CA PHE A 85 -13.72 -23.71 -0.42
C PHE A 85 -14.64 -22.51 -0.78
N LEU A 86 -14.22 -21.63 -1.67
CA LEU A 86 -14.91 -20.39 -2.02
C LEU A 86 -16.35 -20.61 -2.52
N PRO A 87 -16.67 -21.64 -3.34
CA PRO A 87 -18.04 -21.88 -3.77
C PRO A 87 -19.04 -22.18 -2.63
N ALA A 88 -18.53 -22.57 -1.46
CA ALA A 88 -19.38 -22.79 -0.29
C ALA A 88 -19.81 -21.46 0.39
N ILE A 89 -19.08 -20.35 0.11
CA ILE A 89 -19.26 -19.05 0.77
C ILE A 89 -19.74 -18.00 -0.24
N LEU A 90 -19.25 -18.06 -1.48
CA LEU A 90 -19.48 -17.07 -2.52
C LEU A 90 -20.20 -17.68 -3.72
N PRO A 91 -21.15 -16.97 -4.34
CA PRO A 91 -21.77 -17.41 -5.58
C PRO A 91 -20.76 -17.41 -6.73
N ALA A 92 -20.93 -18.35 -7.68
CA ALA A 92 -20.04 -18.50 -8.83
C ALA A 92 -19.87 -17.19 -9.63
N SER A 93 -20.92 -16.37 -9.75
CA SER A 93 -20.87 -15.06 -10.40
C SER A 93 -19.93 -14.08 -9.71
N ALA A 94 -19.77 -14.14 -8.38
CA ALA A 94 -18.84 -13.27 -7.65
C ALA A 94 -17.39 -13.71 -7.85
N ILE A 95 -17.13 -15.03 -7.90
CA ILE A 95 -15.81 -15.59 -8.18
C ILE A 95 -15.37 -15.18 -9.59
N ASP A 96 -16.24 -15.32 -10.58
CA ASP A 96 -15.99 -14.94 -11.95
C ASP A 96 -15.73 -13.45 -12.10
N ALA A 97 -16.59 -12.61 -11.51
CA ALA A 97 -16.41 -11.15 -11.51
C ALA A 97 -15.09 -10.72 -10.85
N TYR A 98 -14.71 -11.37 -9.74
CA TYR A 98 -13.42 -11.12 -9.08
C TYR A 98 -12.24 -11.48 -10.01
N ALA A 99 -12.24 -12.68 -10.58
CA ALA A 99 -11.19 -13.15 -11.46
C ALA A 99 -10.99 -12.22 -12.67
N HIS A 100 -12.08 -11.70 -13.26
CA HIS A 100 -12.03 -10.78 -14.39
C HIS A 100 -11.68 -9.33 -14.02
N SER A 101 -11.89 -8.91 -12.78
CA SER A 101 -11.61 -7.53 -12.36
C SER A 101 -10.21 -7.36 -11.77
N ILE A 102 -9.66 -8.39 -11.11
CA ILE A 102 -8.45 -8.25 -10.31
C ILE A 102 -7.23 -7.76 -11.10
N GLY A 103 -7.07 -8.17 -12.36
CA GLY A 103 -5.96 -7.73 -13.20
C GLY A 103 -6.00 -6.22 -13.47
N TYR A 104 -7.16 -5.66 -13.75
CA TYR A 104 -7.33 -4.21 -13.93
C TYR A 104 -7.11 -3.45 -12.62
N VAL A 105 -7.60 -3.97 -11.51
CA VAL A 105 -7.36 -3.39 -10.18
C VAL A 105 -5.87 -3.32 -9.88
N LEU A 106 -5.12 -4.39 -10.17
CA LEU A 106 -3.66 -4.44 -10.00
C LEU A 106 -2.94 -3.36 -10.82
N LEU A 107 -3.33 -3.16 -12.09
CA LEU A 107 -2.76 -2.13 -12.96
C LEU A 107 -3.06 -0.73 -12.42
N VAL A 108 -4.32 -0.45 -12.10
CA VAL A 108 -4.75 0.89 -11.66
C VAL A 108 -4.14 1.24 -10.30
N VAL A 109 -4.26 0.35 -9.32
CA VAL A 109 -3.72 0.58 -7.98
C VAL A 109 -2.18 0.66 -8.02
N GLY A 110 -1.52 -0.22 -8.78
CA GLY A 110 -0.08 -0.20 -8.94
C GLY A 110 0.44 1.11 -9.54
N ALA A 111 -0.18 1.59 -10.63
CA ALA A 111 0.13 2.87 -11.22
C ALA A 111 -0.15 4.03 -10.26
N TRP A 112 -1.27 4.01 -9.57
CA TRP A 112 -1.67 5.05 -8.61
C TRP A 112 -0.66 5.17 -7.46
N VAL A 113 -0.25 4.06 -6.86
CA VAL A 113 0.77 4.03 -5.80
C VAL A 113 2.11 4.55 -6.32
N ALA A 114 2.54 4.13 -7.52
CA ALA A 114 3.80 4.59 -8.10
C ALA A 114 3.82 6.11 -8.35
N VAL A 115 2.74 6.67 -8.88
CA VAL A 115 2.58 8.11 -9.12
C VAL A 115 2.53 8.90 -7.80
N GLY A 116 1.94 8.34 -6.74
CA GLY A 116 1.90 8.96 -5.41
C GLY A 116 0.94 10.12 -5.30
N LEU A 117 -0.21 10.04 -5.97
CA LEU A 117 -1.34 10.92 -5.75
C LEU A 117 -2.18 10.38 -4.60
N LEU A 118 -2.54 11.24 -3.62
CA LEU A 118 -3.26 10.82 -2.43
C LEU A 118 -2.59 9.58 -1.79
N SER A 119 -1.29 9.69 -1.55
CA SER A 119 -0.40 8.57 -1.21
C SER A 119 -0.93 7.67 -0.09
N GLU A 120 -1.61 8.24 0.89
CA GLU A 120 -2.20 7.48 2.00
C GLU A 120 -3.31 6.55 1.49
N PHE A 121 -4.25 7.08 0.71
CA PHE A 121 -5.35 6.28 0.15
C PHE A 121 -4.85 5.24 -0.86
N ALA A 122 -3.85 5.61 -1.67
CA ALA A 122 -3.24 4.68 -2.62
C ALA A 122 -2.59 3.48 -1.92
N LEU A 123 -1.86 3.72 -0.82
CA LEU A 123 -1.24 2.65 -0.03
C LEU A 123 -2.28 1.80 0.72
N VAL A 124 -3.36 2.39 1.22
CA VAL A 124 -4.48 1.62 1.80
C VAL A 124 -5.12 0.75 0.74
N ALA A 125 -5.37 1.28 -0.46
CA ALA A 125 -5.91 0.50 -1.58
C ALA A 125 -4.97 -0.65 -1.97
N ALA A 126 -3.64 -0.42 -1.99
CA ALA A 126 -2.66 -1.47 -2.23
C ALA A 126 -2.69 -2.56 -1.15
N GLY A 127 -2.76 -2.18 0.12
CA GLY A 127 -2.89 -3.12 1.23
C GLY A 127 -4.15 -4.00 1.11
N LEU A 128 -5.30 -3.40 0.79
CA LEU A 128 -6.54 -4.12 0.55
C LEU A 128 -6.45 -5.05 -0.68
N THR A 129 -5.75 -4.61 -1.73
CA THR A 129 -5.51 -5.43 -2.93
C THR A 129 -4.66 -6.65 -2.60
N PHE A 130 -3.55 -6.49 -1.86
CA PHE A 130 -2.75 -7.61 -1.38
C PHE A 130 -3.56 -8.56 -0.47
N LEU A 131 -4.38 -8.00 0.42
CA LEU A 131 -5.21 -8.80 1.31
C LEU A 131 -6.25 -9.63 0.52
N SER A 132 -6.86 -9.04 -0.52
CA SER A 132 -7.81 -9.76 -1.38
C SER A 132 -7.13 -10.88 -2.19
N LEU A 133 -5.92 -10.62 -2.69
CA LEU A 133 -5.10 -11.64 -3.36
C LEU A 133 -4.70 -12.75 -2.39
N GLY A 134 -4.28 -12.38 -1.16
CA GLY A 134 -3.95 -13.33 -0.11
C GLY A 134 -5.13 -14.23 0.24
N PHE A 135 -6.35 -13.67 0.33
CA PHE A 135 -7.56 -14.46 0.55
C PHE A 135 -7.84 -15.43 -0.61
N GLY A 136 -7.69 -14.95 -1.86
CA GLY A 136 -7.86 -15.81 -3.04
C GLY A 136 -6.86 -16.96 -3.11
N LEU A 137 -5.57 -16.69 -2.80
CA LEU A 137 -4.51 -17.71 -2.77
C LEU A 137 -4.61 -18.65 -1.57
N ALA A 138 -5.02 -18.15 -0.40
CA ALA A 138 -5.26 -18.99 0.78
C ALA A 138 -6.37 -20.02 0.56
N ALA A 139 -7.26 -19.77 -0.39
CA ALA A 139 -8.28 -20.73 -0.78
C ALA A 139 -7.74 -21.86 -1.69
N LEU A 140 -6.54 -21.67 -2.26
CA LEU A 140 -5.83 -22.67 -3.07
C LEU A 140 -4.68 -23.27 -2.24
N PRO A 141 -4.29 -24.53 -2.48
CA PRO A 141 -3.22 -25.19 -1.71
C PRO A 141 -1.83 -24.75 -2.20
N ASP A 142 -1.54 -23.45 -2.21
CA ASP A 142 -0.23 -22.90 -2.59
C ASP A 142 0.27 -21.88 -1.54
N ASP A 143 0.82 -22.42 -0.45
CA ASP A 143 1.34 -21.62 0.66
C ASP A 143 2.61 -20.84 0.31
N THR A 144 3.38 -21.31 -0.67
CA THR A 144 4.67 -20.71 -1.02
C THR A 144 4.48 -19.35 -1.69
N GLU A 145 3.60 -19.29 -2.68
CA GLU A 145 3.31 -18.04 -3.40
C GLU A 145 2.62 -17.02 -2.47
N MET A 146 1.73 -17.50 -1.61
CA MET A 146 1.06 -16.66 -0.61
C MET A 146 2.08 -15.99 0.33
N THR A 147 3.02 -16.74 0.89
CA THR A 147 3.98 -16.24 1.87
C THR A 147 4.98 -15.29 1.22
N ILE A 148 5.60 -15.70 0.11
CA ILE A 148 6.69 -14.93 -0.52
C ILE A 148 6.18 -13.69 -1.24
N ASN A 149 5.11 -13.80 -2.01
CA ASN A 149 4.64 -12.70 -2.84
C ASN A 149 3.69 -11.76 -2.11
N ILE A 150 2.71 -12.30 -1.39
CA ILE A 150 1.67 -11.51 -0.74
C ILE A 150 2.12 -11.03 0.64
N GLY A 151 2.70 -11.91 1.46
CA GLY A 151 3.14 -11.57 2.82
C GLY A 151 4.18 -10.45 2.83
N ILE A 152 5.21 -10.55 1.99
CA ILE A 152 6.23 -9.49 1.83
C ILE A 152 5.58 -8.20 1.31
N GLY A 153 4.66 -8.29 0.34
CA GLY A 153 3.94 -7.15 -0.20
C GLY A 153 3.16 -6.38 0.88
N ILE A 154 2.45 -7.09 1.75
CA ILE A 154 1.73 -6.50 2.88
C ILE A 154 2.70 -5.80 3.85
N MET A 155 3.79 -6.46 4.24
CA MET A 155 4.77 -5.90 5.16
C MET A 155 5.38 -4.60 4.63
N ILE A 156 5.79 -4.57 3.36
CA ILE A 156 6.36 -3.37 2.73
C ILE A 156 5.30 -2.27 2.60
N THR A 157 4.05 -2.62 2.31
CA THR A 157 2.94 -1.64 2.24
C THR A 157 2.69 -0.99 3.60
N VAL A 158 2.71 -1.77 4.69
CA VAL A 158 2.59 -1.25 6.06
C VAL A 158 3.77 -0.33 6.39
N LEU A 159 5.00 -0.70 6.03
CA LEU A 159 6.19 0.13 6.21
C LEU A 159 6.07 1.45 5.43
N ALA A 160 5.60 1.41 4.19
CA ALA A 160 5.34 2.59 3.38
C ALA A 160 4.28 3.50 4.00
N LEU A 161 3.20 2.94 4.57
CA LEU A 161 2.16 3.69 5.31
C LEU A 161 2.73 4.35 6.57
N MET A 162 3.54 3.66 7.36
CA MET A 162 4.15 4.21 8.57
C MET A 162 5.09 5.39 8.26
N THR A 163 5.79 5.35 7.15
CA THR A 163 6.71 6.41 6.69
C THR A 163 6.04 7.49 5.86
N ASN A 164 4.75 7.38 5.53
CA ASN A 164 4.05 8.27 4.60
C ASN A 164 4.00 9.73 5.06
N LYS A 165 4.05 10.00 6.38
CA LYS A 165 4.11 11.38 6.92
C LYS A 165 5.35 12.15 6.46
N CYS A 166 6.39 11.46 6.00
CA CYS A 166 7.63 12.03 5.48
C CYS A 166 7.71 11.95 3.94
N ALA A 167 6.62 11.76 3.23
CA ALA A 167 6.56 11.56 1.78
C ALA A 167 6.83 12.84 0.97
N TRP A 168 8.05 13.38 1.05
CA TRP A 168 8.47 14.59 0.33
C TRP A 168 8.55 14.40 -1.19
N PHE A 169 8.80 13.17 -1.64
CA PHE A 169 8.94 12.79 -3.05
C PHE A 169 7.63 12.25 -3.65
N SER A 170 6.48 12.61 -3.08
CA SER A 170 5.16 12.34 -3.66
C SER A 170 4.65 13.56 -4.42
N LEU A 171 3.75 13.37 -5.37
CA LEU A 171 3.06 14.50 -6.02
C LEU A 171 2.30 15.34 -4.98
N ASP A 172 1.74 14.71 -3.95
CA ASP A 172 1.11 15.42 -2.83
C ASP A 172 2.08 16.35 -2.10
N GLY A 173 3.34 15.93 -1.90
CA GLY A 173 4.39 16.76 -1.31
C GLY A 173 4.79 17.94 -2.19
N LEU A 174 4.79 17.77 -3.51
CA LEU A 174 5.04 18.83 -4.49
C LEU A 174 3.91 19.87 -4.51
N PHE A 175 2.66 19.43 -4.53
CA PHE A 175 1.49 20.32 -4.51
C PHE A 175 1.31 21.04 -3.17
N GLY A 176 1.60 20.38 -2.05
CA GLY A 176 1.56 20.98 -0.71
C GLY A 176 2.57 22.13 -0.55
N ARG A 177 3.76 22.01 -1.13
CA ARG A 177 4.78 23.08 -1.16
C ARG A 177 4.34 24.31 -1.94
N HIS A 178 3.60 24.14 -3.03
CA HIS A 178 3.07 25.26 -3.81
C HIS A 178 2.01 26.08 -3.05
N ARG A 179 1.18 25.42 -2.25
CA ARG A 179 0.18 26.11 -1.42
C ARG A 179 0.79 26.89 -0.28
N SER A 180 1.81 26.36 0.40
CA SER A 180 2.46 27.04 1.52
C SER A 180 3.22 28.31 1.08
N LYS A 181 3.80 28.34 -0.12
CA LYS A 181 4.50 29.52 -0.64
C LYS A 181 3.55 30.67 -1.02
N LYS A 182 2.29 30.38 -1.39
CA LYS A 182 1.29 31.41 -1.69
C LYS A 182 0.70 32.09 -0.46
N ALA A 183 0.72 31.40 0.71
CA ALA A 183 0.17 31.94 1.95
C ALA A 183 1.11 32.91 2.70
N VAL A 184 2.38 33.03 2.28
CA VAL A 184 3.42 33.86 2.93
C VAL A 184 3.83 35.08 2.07
N ALA A 185 3.06 35.44 1.03
CA ALA A 185 3.27 36.69 0.34
C ALA A 185 2.77 37.83 1.24
N PRO A 186 3.65 38.71 1.78
CA PRO A 186 3.19 39.86 2.57
C PRO A 186 2.43 40.80 1.66
N GLU A 187 1.27 41.23 2.11
CA GLU A 187 0.59 42.41 1.56
C GLU A 187 1.53 43.60 1.72
N ALA A 188 1.99 44.13 0.60
CA ALA A 188 2.73 45.39 0.55
C ALA A 188 1.76 46.56 0.35
#